data_dfe59dc1e076777629f2759bdfe80a54
#
_entry.id   dfe59dc1e076777629f2759bdfe80a54
#
_cell.length_a   1.000
_cell.length_b   1.000
_cell.length_c   1.000
_cell.angle_alpha   90.00
_cell.angle_beta   90.00
_cell.angle_gamma   90.00
#
_symmetry.space_group_name_H-M   'P 1'
#
loop_
_entity.id
_entity.type
_entity.pdbx_description
1 polymer ?
#
loop_
_entity_poly.entity_id
_entity_poly.type
_entity_poly.pdbx_seq_one_letter_code
_entity_poly.pdbx_strand_id
1 'polypeptide(L)'
;MDDCRRVNPVCGTSGGLPKTIDTLIGMSMTVETAIELMHTWVESPALRQHMECVAACMTGYARKVAPDQADHWRVCGLLHDFDYERHPTQEEHPFVGVAHLRERGDVDDEIIDAILGHATYSGVPRESAMAKHLFAVDELAGFIVAVCKVRPAGIEGLKPKSVRKKLKTANFAAAVSREDIALGCAELGCEQDELIQGCIDAMSEEAEALGL
;
A
#
# COMPACT_ATOMS: atom_id res chain seq x y z
N MET A 1 -55.97 -28.58 59.36
CA MET A 1 -56.18 -29.72 58.48
C MET A 1 -55.92 -29.22 57.07
N ASP A 2 -54.62 -29.16 56.63
CA ASP A 2 -53.95 -30.20 55.84
C ASP A 2 -54.27 -29.93 54.35
N ASP A 3 -53.44 -29.74 53.49
CA ASP A 3 -52.30 -30.53 53.11
C ASP A 3 -51.36 -29.69 52.20
N CYS A 4 -50.11 -29.76 52.52
CA CYS A 4 -49.03 -29.06 51.85
C CYS A 4 -48.44 -30.01 50.80
N ARG A 5 -48.71 -29.82 49.50
CA ARG A 5 -48.00 -30.54 48.41
C ARG A 5 -46.94 -29.68 47.78
N ARG A 6 -45.70 -30.05 48.03
CA ARG A 6 -44.50 -29.55 47.38
C ARG A 6 -44.52 -29.91 45.88
N VAL A 7 -44.32 -28.96 45.05
CA VAL A 7 -44.00 -29.16 43.61
C VAL A 7 -42.56 -28.73 43.40
N ASN A 8 -41.70 -29.65 42.97
CA ASN A 8 -40.31 -29.40 42.58
C ASN A 8 -40.26 -28.55 41.33
N PRO A 9 -39.33 -27.58 41.25
CA PRO A 9 -39.05 -26.92 39.98
C PRO A 9 -38.12 -27.78 39.15
N VAL A 10 -38.52 -28.03 37.90
CA VAL A 10 -37.75 -28.71 36.86
C VAL A 10 -36.61 -27.77 36.42
N CYS A 11 -35.40 -28.26 36.53
CA CYS A 11 -34.19 -27.64 36.06
C CYS A 11 -34.23 -27.53 34.51
N GLY A 12 -34.50 -26.34 33.99
CA GLY A 12 -34.36 -26.03 32.56
C GLY A 12 -32.90 -25.73 32.24
N THR A 13 -32.25 -26.65 31.54
CA THR A 13 -30.93 -26.43 30.94
C THR A 13 -31.04 -25.40 29.83
N SER A 14 -30.61 -24.17 30.10
CA SER A 14 -30.37 -23.16 29.07
C SER A 14 -29.15 -23.56 28.29
N GLY A 15 -29.36 -24.16 27.11
CA GLY A 15 -28.32 -24.32 26.11
C GLY A 15 -27.86 -22.95 25.60
N GLY A 16 -26.76 -22.47 26.13
CA GLY A 16 -26.06 -21.30 25.60
C GLY A 16 -25.54 -21.61 24.20
N LEU A 17 -26.00 -20.87 23.23
CA LEU A 17 -25.37 -20.81 21.89
C LEU A 17 -23.88 -20.48 22.03
N PRO A 18 -23.00 -21.13 21.28
CA PRO A 18 -21.57 -20.78 21.31
C PRO A 18 -21.39 -19.38 20.81
N LYS A 19 -20.80 -18.53 21.65
CA LYS A 19 -20.31 -17.20 21.27
C LYS A 19 -19.05 -17.39 20.43
N THR A 20 -19.21 -17.47 19.12
CA THR A 20 -18.11 -17.56 18.14
C THR A 20 -18.04 -16.29 17.27
N ILE A 21 -18.09 -15.11 17.88
CA ILE A 21 -17.87 -13.83 17.19
C ILE A 21 -16.70 -13.03 17.79
N ASP A 22 -16.13 -13.45 18.91
CA ASP A 22 -15.10 -12.66 19.63
C ASP A 22 -13.64 -12.99 19.26
N THR A 23 -13.36 -13.69 18.15
CA THR A 23 -11.96 -14.10 17.82
C THR A 23 -11.39 -13.44 16.57
N LEU A 24 -12.07 -12.46 15.95
CA LEU A 24 -11.55 -11.75 14.77
C LEU A 24 -11.13 -10.29 15.06
N ILE A 25 -11.17 -9.86 16.31
CA ILE A 25 -10.67 -8.53 16.68
C ILE A 25 -9.18 -8.65 16.97
N GLY A 26 -8.31 -8.33 15.97
CA GLY A 26 -6.89 -8.14 16.22
C GLY A 26 -5.89 -8.75 15.25
N MET A 27 -6.27 -9.27 14.10
CA MET A 27 -5.26 -9.65 13.09
C MET A 27 -5.13 -8.53 12.06
N SER A 28 -4.06 -7.75 12.18
CA SER A 28 -3.64 -6.81 11.13
C SER A 28 -3.24 -7.60 9.88
N MET A 29 -3.53 -7.06 8.70
CA MET A 29 -3.16 -7.65 7.42
C MET A 29 -1.65 -7.88 7.36
N THR A 30 -1.23 -9.09 7.00
CA THR A 30 0.18 -9.41 6.79
C THR A 30 0.59 -9.11 5.35
N VAL A 31 1.91 -9.04 5.10
CA VAL A 31 2.46 -8.87 3.76
C VAL A 31 1.99 -9.97 2.82
N GLU A 32 1.97 -11.22 3.28
CA GLU A 32 1.53 -12.38 2.50
C GLU A 32 0.05 -12.24 2.09
N THR A 33 -0.81 -11.85 3.04
CA THR A 33 -2.24 -11.65 2.77
C THR A 33 -2.47 -10.48 1.81
N ALA A 34 -1.67 -9.42 1.91
CA ALA A 34 -1.73 -8.29 0.98
C ALA A 34 -1.32 -8.71 -0.45
N ILE A 35 -0.27 -9.54 -0.60
CA ILE A 35 0.14 -10.10 -1.89
C ILE A 35 -0.97 -10.97 -2.49
N GLU A 36 -1.59 -11.85 -1.68
CA GLU A 36 -2.71 -12.68 -2.13
C GLU A 36 -3.90 -11.83 -2.59
N LEU A 37 -4.24 -10.78 -1.85
CA LEU A 37 -5.32 -9.85 -2.23
C LEU A 37 -4.98 -9.13 -3.54
N MET A 38 -3.77 -8.56 -3.65
CA MET A 38 -3.28 -7.94 -4.88
C MET A 38 -3.40 -8.89 -6.07
N HIS A 39 -2.93 -10.14 -5.94
CA HIS A 39 -3.01 -11.14 -7.02
C HIS A 39 -4.45 -11.55 -7.37
N THR A 40 -5.38 -11.45 -6.44
CA THR A 40 -6.80 -11.72 -6.68
C THR A 40 -7.45 -10.59 -7.51
N TRP A 41 -7.02 -9.35 -7.31
CA TRP A 41 -7.62 -8.18 -7.95
C TRP A 41 -6.93 -7.75 -9.24
N VAL A 42 -5.62 -7.95 -9.34
CA VAL A 42 -4.78 -7.48 -10.43
C VAL A 42 -4.29 -8.65 -11.25
N GLU A 43 -4.53 -8.67 -12.55
CA GLU A 43 -4.02 -9.67 -13.50
C GLU A 43 -2.77 -9.17 -14.23
N SER A 44 -2.65 -7.85 -14.45
CA SER A 44 -1.55 -7.20 -15.16
C SER A 44 -0.20 -7.40 -14.45
N PRO A 45 0.78 -8.08 -15.09
CA PRO A 45 2.12 -8.21 -14.51
C PRO A 45 2.82 -6.85 -14.32
N ALA A 46 2.50 -5.87 -15.18
CA ALA A 46 3.10 -4.55 -15.09
C ALA A 46 2.61 -3.76 -13.89
N LEU A 47 1.29 -3.86 -13.57
CA LEU A 47 0.73 -3.20 -12.40
C LEU A 47 1.20 -3.90 -11.12
N ARG A 48 1.24 -5.23 -11.08
CA ARG A 48 1.85 -5.98 -9.95
C ARG A 48 3.29 -5.56 -9.70
N GLN A 49 4.12 -5.50 -10.76
CA GLN A 49 5.51 -5.02 -10.66
C GLN A 49 5.59 -3.60 -10.10
N HIS A 50 4.69 -2.71 -10.53
CA HIS A 50 4.62 -1.34 -10.01
C HIS A 50 4.35 -1.34 -8.50
N MET A 51 3.29 -2.03 -8.05
CA MET A 51 2.90 -2.10 -6.65
C MET A 51 3.99 -2.73 -5.77
N GLU A 52 4.67 -3.77 -6.26
CA GLU A 52 5.81 -4.38 -5.58
C GLU A 52 7.00 -3.41 -5.49
N CYS A 53 7.29 -2.63 -6.53
CA CYS A 53 8.33 -1.59 -6.50
C CYS A 53 8.00 -0.48 -5.51
N VAL A 54 6.75 -0.02 -5.47
CA VAL A 54 6.28 0.95 -4.47
C VAL A 54 6.41 0.37 -3.06
N ALA A 55 6.00 -0.88 -2.86
CA ALA A 55 6.12 -1.58 -1.58
C ALA A 55 7.59 -1.70 -1.11
N ALA A 56 8.53 -1.99 -2.02
CA ALA A 56 9.97 -1.99 -1.71
C ALA A 56 10.45 -0.60 -1.28
N CYS A 57 10.05 0.47 -1.99
CA CYS A 57 10.36 1.84 -1.61
C CYS A 57 9.79 2.19 -0.23
N MET A 58 8.52 1.87 0.02
CA MET A 58 7.84 2.09 1.31
C MET A 58 8.58 1.39 2.45
N THR A 59 8.95 0.11 2.26
CA THR A 59 9.76 -0.65 3.23
C THR A 59 11.11 0.01 3.50
N GLY A 60 11.81 0.43 2.45
CA GLY A 60 13.11 1.09 2.55
C GLY A 60 13.04 2.41 3.33
N TYR A 61 11.98 3.20 3.15
CA TYR A 61 11.77 4.42 3.92
C TYR A 61 11.31 4.14 5.34
N ALA A 62 10.39 3.18 5.55
CA ALA A 62 9.96 2.79 6.89
C ALA A 62 11.14 2.39 7.78
N ARG A 63 12.11 1.62 7.27
CA ARG A 63 13.32 1.25 8.02
C ARG A 63 14.12 2.45 8.54
N LYS A 64 13.99 3.63 7.91
CA LYS A 64 14.68 4.87 8.32
C LYS A 64 13.86 5.70 9.31
N VAL A 65 12.53 5.76 9.14
CA VAL A 65 11.68 6.70 9.89
C VAL A 65 10.74 6.02 10.89
N ALA A 66 10.38 4.76 10.67
CA ALA A 66 9.49 3.95 11.50
C ALA A 66 9.85 2.46 11.42
N PRO A 67 11.05 2.04 11.87
CA PRO A 67 11.60 0.70 11.60
C PRO A 67 10.70 -0.45 12.06
N ASP A 68 9.98 -0.27 13.15
CA ASP A 68 9.04 -1.26 13.69
C ASP A 68 7.76 -1.42 12.84
N GLN A 69 7.55 -0.54 11.84
CA GLN A 69 6.39 -0.53 10.96
C GLN A 69 6.72 -0.91 9.52
N ALA A 70 7.90 -1.49 9.25
CA ALA A 70 8.35 -1.77 7.88
C ALA A 70 7.36 -2.65 7.09
N ASP A 71 6.84 -3.71 7.70
CA ASP A 71 5.83 -4.59 7.07
C ASP A 71 4.49 -3.88 6.86
N HIS A 72 4.12 -3.02 7.79
CA HIS A 72 2.92 -2.19 7.69
C HIS A 72 2.97 -1.22 6.50
N TRP A 73 4.10 -0.55 6.32
CA TRP A 73 4.32 0.30 5.16
C TRP A 73 4.40 -0.50 3.85
N ARG A 74 4.94 -1.73 3.90
CA ARG A 74 4.95 -2.63 2.75
C ARG A 74 3.54 -2.99 2.31
N VAL A 75 2.64 -3.33 3.26
CA VAL A 75 1.22 -3.59 2.98
C VAL A 75 0.57 -2.39 2.30
N CYS A 76 0.81 -1.18 2.79
CA CYS A 76 0.29 0.04 2.16
C CYS A 76 0.73 0.16 0.69
N GLY A 77 2.02 -0.03 0.40
CA GLY A 77 2.55 0.00 -0.96
C GLY A 77 1.99 -1.10 -1.87
N LEU A 78 1.77 -2.31 -1.34
CA LEU A 78 1.16 -3.43 -2.08
C LEU A 78 -0.31 -3.20 -2.43
N LEU A 79 -1.02 -2.36 -1.67
CA LEU A 79 -2.47 -2.20 -1.82
C LEU A 79 -2.90 -0.87 -2.41
N HIS A 80 -1.98 0.09 -2.63
CA HIS A 80 -2.40 1.45 -3.03
C HIS A 80 -3.20 1.49 -4.34
N ASP A 81 -2.87 0.63 -5.29
CA ASP A 81 -3.43 0.57 -6.64
C ASP A 81 -4.17 -0.75 -6.95
N PHE A 82 -4.48 -1.60 -5.95
CA PHE A 82 -4.98 -2.95 -6.23
C PHE A 82 -6.36 -2.98 -6.93
N ASP A 83 -7.12 -1.91 -6.86
CA ASP A 83 -8.41 -1.77 -7.54
C ASP A 83 -8.29 -1.10 -8.93
N TYR A 84 -7.15 -0.48 -9.26
CA TYR A 84 -6.99 0.38 -10.43
C TYR A 84 -7.26 -0.34 -11.77
N GLU A 85 -6.86 -1.61 -11.90
CA GLU A 85 -7.10 -2.35 -13.15
C GLU A 85 -8.59 -2.56 -13.45
N ARG A 86 -9.41 -2.73 -12.40
CA ARG A 86 -10.85 -2.96 -12.51
C ARG A 86 -11.66 -1.67 -12.48
N HIS A 87 -11.12 -0.66 -11.83
CA HIS A 87 -11.80 0.60 -11.52
C HIS A 87 -10.90 1.81 -11.81
N PRO A 88 -10.54 2.07 -13.11
CA PRO A 88 -9.51 3.05 -13.46
C PRO A 88 -10.01 4.50 -13.49
N THR A 89 -11.27 4.77 -13.17
CA THR A 89 -11.81 6.13 -13.20
C THR A 89 -11.58 6.85 -11.88
N GLN A 90 -11.48 8.20 -11.91
CA GLN A 90 -11.30 9.00 -10.69
C GLN A 90 -12.48 8.91 -9.72
N GLU A 91 -13.64 8.52 -10.21
CA GLU A 91 -14.84 8.31 -9.41
C GLU A 91 -14.81 6.97 -8.65
N GLU A 92 -14.05 5.99 -9.14
CA GLU A 92 -13.99 4.63 -8.59
C GLU A 92 -12.68 4.39 -7.83
N HIS A 93 -11.52 4.66 -8.45
CA HIS A 93 -10.21 4.51 -7.82
C HIS A 93 -9.87 5.74 -6.98
N PRO A 94 -9.30 5.58 -5.76
CA PRO A 94 -9.10 4.33 -5.00
C PRO A 94 -10.29 3.96 -4.08
N PHE A 95 -11.44 4.58 -4.28
CA PHE A 95 -12.60 4.51 -3.37
C PHE A 95 -13.19 3.10 -3.29
N VAL A 96 -13.25 2.35 -4.41
CA VAL A 96 -13.76 0.98 -4.43
C VAL A 96 -12.83 0.06 -3.65
N GLY A 97 -11.54 0.18 -3.87
CA GLY A 97 -10.54 -0.57 -3.12
C GLY A 97 -10.62 -0.29 -1.62
N VAL A 98 -10.67 0.99 -1.25
CA VAL A 98 -10.79 1.40 0.16
C VAL A 98 -12.10 0.89 0.80
N ALA A 99 -13.23 0.92 0.08
CA ALA A 99 -14.47 0.36 0.59
C ALA A 99 -14.33 -1.16 0.88
N HIS A 100 -13.66 -1.90 -0.01
CA HIS A 100 -13.37 -3.31 0.19
C HIS A 100 -12.46 -3.55 1.40
N LEU A 101 -11.39 -2.76 1.57
CA LEU A 101 -10.49 -2.88 2.72
C LEU A 101 -11.20 -2.59 4.05
N ARG A 102 -12.09 -1.59 4.08
CA ARG A 102 -12.91 -1.28 5.26
C ARG A 102 -13.89 -2.40 5.61
N GLU A 103 -14.50 -3.04 4.60
CA GLU A 103 -15.38 -4.19 4.81
C GLU A 103 -14.61 -5.41 5.37
N ARG A 104 -13.39 -5.62 4.94
CA ARG A 104 -12.50 -6.66 5.47
C ARG A 104 -12.16 -6.43 6.95
N GLY A 105 -11.88 -5.19 7.34
CA GLY A 105 -11.62 -4.81 8.72
C GLY A 105 -10.28 -5.26 9.29
N ASP A 106 -9.33 -5.70 8.44
CA ASP A 106 -7.98 -6.14 8.80
C ASP A 106 -6.88 -5.13 8.38
N VAL A 107 -7.29 -3.95 7.88
CA VAL A 107 -6.43 -2.81 7.53
C VAL A 107 -6.86 -1.61 8.35
N ASP A 108 -5.90 -0.90 8.93
CA ASP A 108 -6.18 0.27 9.77
C ASP A 108 -6.37 1.57 8.98
N ASP A 109 -6.83 2.60 9.69
CA ASP A 109 -7.13 3.90 9.11
C ASP A 109 -5.89 4.61 8.56
N GLU A 110 -4.67 4.36 9.07
CA GLU A 110 -3.45 4.99 8.55
C GLU A 110 -3.14 4.53 7.12
N ILE A 111 -3.26 3.22 6.84
CA ILE A 111 -3.13 2.68 5.48
C ILE A 111 -4.27 3.20 4.59
N ILE A 112 -5.51 3.21 5.08
CA ILE A 112 -6.67 3.70 4.33
C ILE A 112 -6.48 5.16 3.92
N ASP A 113 -6.07 6.01 4.85
CA ASP A 113 -5.85 7.43 4.58
C ASP A 113 -4.65 7.66 3.66
N ALA A 114 -3.60 6.83 3.77
CA ALA A 114 -2.46 6.88 2.83
C ALA A 114 -2.89 6.49 1.42
N ILE A 115 -3.68 5.42 1.27
CA ILE A 115 -4.23 4.99 -0.02
C ILE A 115 -5.15 6.08 -0.60
N LEU A 116 -6.05 6.68 0.17
CA LEU A 116 -6.86 7.79 -0.31
C LEU A 116 -6.00 9.00 -0.69
N GLY A 117 -5.00 9.33 0.13
CA GLY A 117 -4.14 10.49 -0.06
C GLY A 117 -3.19 10.43 -1.26
N HIS A 118 -2.88 9.21 -1.81
CA HIS A 118 -2.03 9.12 -2.98
C HIS A 118 -2.74 9.67 -4.24
N ALA A 119 -4.06 9.55 -4.31
CA ALA A 119 -4.88 10.13 -5.36
C ALA A 119 -5.27 11.58 -5.00
N THR A 120 -4.66 12.58 -5.64
CA THR A 120 -4.86 14.00 -5.31
C THR A 120 -6.32 14.46 -5.39
N TYR A 121 -7.11 13.84 -6.25
CA TYR A 121 -8.53 14.13 -6.45
C TYR A 121 -9.44 13.55 -5.34
N SER A 122 -8.92 12.69 -4.46
CA SER A 122 -9.69 12.17 -3.32
C SER A 122 -10.03 13.25 -2.29
N GLY A 123 -9.24 14.33 -2.26
CA GLY A 123 -9.38 15.42 -1.29
C GLY A 123 -8.92 15.05 0.13
N VAL A 124 -8.38 13.85 0.35
CA VAL A 124 -7.85 13.43 1.65
C VAL A 124 -6.43 13.98 1.82
N PRO A 125 -6.15 14.73 2.91
CA PRO A 125 -4.83 15.29 3.15
C PRO A 125 -3.82 14.21 3.53
N ARG A 126 -2.59 14.37 3.09
CA ARG A 126 -1.46 13.51 3.49
C ARG A 126 -0.82 14.04 4.77
N GLU A 127 -1.33 13.60 5.91
CA GLU A 127 -0.83 14.08 7.21
C GLU A 127 0.27 13.17 7.78
N SER A 128 0.09 11.84 7.68
CA SER A 128 1.06 10.86 8.21
C SER A 128 2.34 10.80 7.37
N ALA A 129 3.41 10.31 7.99
CA ALA A 129 4.67 10.04 7.28
C ALA A 129 4.46 8.97 6.19
N MET A 130 3.63 7.94 6.45
CA MET A 130 3.27 6.91 5.49
C MET A 130 2.61 7.50 4.25
N ALA A 131 1.57 8.33 4.43
CA ALA A 131 0.84 8.94 3.31
C ALA A 131 1.73 9.83 2.43
N LYS A 132 2.61 10.63 3.05
CA LYS A 132 3.56 11.48 2.33
C LYS A 132 4.58 10.66 1.54
N HIS A 133 5.10 9.59 2.12
CA HIS A 133 6.07 8.73 1.42
C HIS A 133 5.39 7.94 0.31
N LEU A 134 4.20 7.37 0.52
CA LEU A 134 3.47 6.68 -0.53
C LEU A 134 3.31 7.58 -1.76
N PHE A 135 2.76 8.77 -1.58
CA PHE A 135 2.58 9.73 -2.66
C PHE A 135 3.90 10.11 -3.36
N ALA A 136 4.97 10.29 -2.59
CA ALA A 136 6.26 10.73 -3.14
C ALA A 136 6.97 9.62 -3.94
N VAL A 137 6.80 8.34 -3.56
CA VAL A 137 7.51 7.22 -4.21
C VAL A 137 6.72 6.56 -5.33
N ASP A 138 5.40 6.69 -5.37
CA ASP A 138 4.50 6.04 -6.31
C ASP A 138 4.91 6.31 -7.78
N GLU A 139 4.70 7.50 -8.27
CA GLU A 139 5.07 7.90 -9.64
C GLU A 139 6.57 7.73 -9.92
N LEU A 140 7.41 7.96 -8.91
CA LEU A 140 8.86 7.83 -9.05
C LEU A 140 9.30 6.37 -9.19
N ALA A 141 8.70 5.42 -8.49
CA ALA A 141 8.99 4.00 -8.63
C ALA A 141 8.67 3.52 -10.05
N GLY A 142 7.50 3.85 -10.57
CA GLY A 142 7.10 3.57 -11.95
C GLY A 142 8.08 4.20 -12.97
N PHE A 143 8.53 5.41 -12.72
CA PHE A 143 9.52 6.07 -13.57
C PHE A 143 10.89 5.37 -13.55
N ILE A 144 11.37 4.94 -12.38
CA ILE A 144 12.63 4.19 -12.23
C ILE A 144 12.53 2.85 -12.98
N VAL A 145 11.41 2.12 -12.89
CA VAL A 145 11.17 0.90 -13.68
C VAL A 145 11.31 1.20 -15.18
N ALA A 146 10.70 2.28 -15.67
CA ALA A 146 10.83 2.67 -17.08
C ALA A 146 12.29 2.99 -17.47
N VAL A 147 13.07 3.60 -16.58
CA VAL A 147 14.50 3.85 -16.80
C VAL A 147 15.28 2.53 -16.85
N CYS A 148 15.00 1.58 -15.96
CA CYS A 148 15.64 0.26 -15.95
C CYS A 148 15.37 -0.52 -17.23
N LYS A 149 14.16 -0.50 -17.76
CA LYS A 149 13.77 -1.20 -19.01
C LYS A 149 14.53 -0.75 -20.26
N VAL A 150 15.10 0.46 -20.26
CA VAL A 150 15.92 0.95 -21.40
C VAL A 150 17.41 0.89 -21.15
N ARG A 151 17.84 0.27 -20.05
CA ARG A 151 19.25 0.10 -19.67
C ARG A 151 19.64 -1.38 -19.77
N PRO A 152 20.78 -1.73 -20.41
CA PRO A 152 21.26 -3.11 -20.44
C PRO A 152 21.53 -3.70 -19.03
N ALA A 153 21.94 -2.86 -18.08
CA ALA A 153 22.24 -3.26 -16.70
C ALA A 153 21.04 -3.06 -15.75
N GLY A 154 19.83 -2.80 -16.26
CA GLY A 154 18.66 -2.57 -15.41
C GLY A 154 18.91 -1.52 -14.34
N ILE A 155 18.67 -1.89 -13.08
CA ILE A 155 18.89 -1.00 -11.93
C ILE A 155 20.35 -0.96 -11.49
N GLU A 156 21.17 -1.95 -11.86
CA GLU A 156 22.56 -2.01 -11.43
C GLU A 156 23.33 -0.74 -11.80
N GLY A 157 23.96 -0.12 -10.81
CA GLY A 157 24.75 1.11 -10.96
C GLY A 157 23.92 2.33 -11.43
N LEU A 158 22.59 2.28 -11.39
CA LEU A 158 21.74 3.43 -11.65
C LEU A 158 22.03 4.55 -10.64
N LYS A 159 22.07 5.80 -11.11
CA LYS A 159 22.34 6.98 -10.28
C LYS A 159 21.24 8.03 -10.46
N PRO A 160 20.96 8.85 -9.44
CA PRO A 160 19.95 9.92 -9.49
C PRO A 160 20.11 10.84 -10.71
N LYS A 161 21.34 11.17 -11.05
CA LYS A 161 21.64 12.01 -12.25
C LYS A 161 21.04 11.42 -13.53
N SER A 162 21.05 10.09 -13.68
CA SER A 162 20.52 9.42 -14.87
C SER A 162 19.00 9.48 -14.91
N VAL A 163 18.34 9.25 -13.76
CA VAL A 163 16.88 9.35 -13.59
C VAL A 163 16.45 10.79 -13.87
N ARG A 164 17.07 11.78 -13.21
CA ARG A 164 16.77 13.19 -13.39
C ARG A 164 16.95 13.67 -14.85
N LYS A 165 17.97 13.12 -15.56
CA LYS A 165 18.13 13.43 -16.99
C LYS A 165 16.93 12.92 -17.80
N LYS A 166 16.41 11.75 -17.49
CA LYS A 166 15.23 11.16 -18.14
C LYS A 166 13.94 11.90 -17.78
N LEU A 167 13.77 12.36 -16.52
CA LEU A 167 12.63 13.19 -16.09
C LEU A 167 12.46 14.46 -16.94
N LYS A 168 13.56 15.03 -17.45
CA LYS A 168 13.55 16.19 -18.36
C LYS A 168 13.09 15.85 -19.78
N THR A 169 12.96 14.57 -20.14
CA THR A 169 12.55 14.12 -21.47
C THR A 169 11.04 13.91 -21.49
N ALA A 170 10.29 14.84 -22.02
CA ALA A 170 8.82 14.87 -21.95
C ALA A 170 8.16 13.59 -22.48
N ASN A 171 8.66 13.02 -23.58
CA ASN A 171 8.07 11.82 -24.21
C ASN A 171 8.53 10.49 -23.56
N PHE A 172 9.45 10.53 -22.60
CA PHE A 172 9.89 9.31 -21.90
C PHE A 172 8.97 9.06 -20.71
N ALA A 173 8.35 7.87 -20.64
CA ALA A 173 7.34 7.53 -19.63
C ALA A 173 6.35 8.69 -19.42
N ALA A 174 5.69 9.10 -20.50
CA ALA A 174 4.88 10.34 -20.54
C ALA A 174 3.65 10.29 -19.61
N ALA A 175 3.20 9.08 -19.23
CA ALA A 175 2.09 8.90 -18.31
C ALA A 175 2.45 9.25 -16.85
N VAL A 176 3.74 9.19 -16.49
CA VAL A 176 4.20 9.51 -15.11
C VAL A 176 4.10 11.01 -14.85
N SER A 177 3.47 11.40 -13.75
CA SER A 177 3.32 12.82 -13.34
C SER A 177 4.62 13.36 -12.73
N ARG A 178 5.29 14.29 -13.43
CA ARG A 178 6.47 14.99 -12.91
C ARG A 178 6.11 16.00 -11.83
N GLU A 179 4.89 16.51 -11.89
CA GLU A 179 4.33 17.46 -10.93
C GLU A 179 4.13 16.77 -9.59
N ASP A 180 3.60 15.53 -9.58
CA ASP A 180 3.41 14.77 -8.34
C ASP A 180 4.75 14.34 -7.72
N ILE A 181 5.75 13.96 -8.54
CA ILE A 181 7.12 13.72 -8.04
C ILE A 181 7.69 14.98 -7.37
N ALA A 182 7.52 16.15 -7.98
CA ALA A 182 8.01 17.40 -7.40
C ALA A 182 7.23 17.80 -6.14
N LEU A 183 5.92 17.60 -6.13
CA LEU A 183 5.07 17.86 -4.98
C LEU A 183 5.42 16.92 -3.81
N GLY A 184 5.64 15.63 -4.08
CA GLY A 184 6.08 14.65 -3.09
C GLY A 184 7.40 15.04 -2.42
N CYS A 185 8.40 15.50 -3.20
CA CYS A 185 9.64 16.04 -2.64
C CYS A 185 9.37 17.25 -1.72
N ALA A 186 8.49 18.17 -2.14
CA ALA A 186 8.15 19.35 -1.36
C ALA A 186 7.44 19.02 -0.05
N GLU A 187 6.51 18.04 -0.06
CA GLU A 187 5.78 17.61 1.13
C GLU A 187 6.67 16.85 2.13
N LEU A 188 7.68 16.12 1.63
CA LEU A 188 8.69 15.46 2.45
C LEU A 188 9.78 16.42 2.91
N GLY A 189 9.93 17.60 2.28
CA GLY A 189 11.01 18.53 2.57
C GLY A 189 12.39 18.01 2.19
N CYS A 190 12.49 17.17 1.14
CA CYS A 190 13.73 16.54 0.69
C CYS A 190 14.11 16.98 -0.74
N GLU A 191 15.40 16.85 -1.05
CA GLU A 191 15.88 17.08 -2.41
C GLU A 191 15.51 15.91 -3.33
N GLN A 192 15.18 16.20 -4.60
CA GLN A 192 14.79 15.20 -5.58
C GLN A 192 15.82 14.08 -5.77
N ASP A 193 17.14 14.42 -5.75
CA ASP A 193 18.21 13.42 -5.87
C ASP A 193 18.25 12.48 -4.65
N GLU A 194 17.88 12.96 -3.46
CA GLU A 194 17.78 12.16 -2.23
C GLU A 194 16.60 11.17 -2.33
N LEU A 195 15.43 11.63 -2.75
CA LEU A 195 14.26 10.77 -2.97
C LEU A 195 14.56 9.70 -4.02
N ILE A 196 15.14 10.08 -5.17
CA ILE A 196 15.51 9.14 -6.23
C ILE A 196 16.52 8.11 -5.72
N GLN A 197 17.55 8.52 -4.95
CA GLN A 197 18.54 7.58 -4.43
C GLN A 197 17.90 6.60 -3.46
N GLY A 198 17.02 7.07 -2.57
CA GLY A 198 16.30 6.20 -1.64
C GLY A 198 15.45 5.13 -2.33
N CYS A 199 14.74 5.51 -3.39
CA CYS A 199 13.99 4.55 -4.20
C CYS A 199 14.92 3.56 -4.93
N ILE A 200 16.01 4.03 -5.54
CA ILE A 200 17.00 3.16 -6.20
C ILE A 200 17.58 2.15 -5.21
N ASP A 201 17.97 2.59 -4.02
CA ASP A 201 18.56 1.72 -3.00
C ASP A 201 17.56 0.64 -2.57
N ALA A 202 16.33 1.02 -2.23
CA ALA A 202 15.29 0.10 -1.82
C ALA A 202 14.93 -0.93 -2.91
N MET A 203 14.74 -0.48 -4.15
CA MET A 203 14.44 -1.37 -5.28
C MET A 203 15.63 -2.26 -5.66
N SER A 204 16.87 -1.80 -5.44
CA SER A 204 18.08 -2.59 -5.71
C SER A 204 18.24 -3.76 -4.73
N GLU A 205 17.77 -3.62 -3.48
CA GLU A 205 17.80 -4.72 -2.49
C GLU A 205 16.94 -5.92 -2.94
N GLU A 206 15.89 -5.68 -3.73
CA GLU A 206 14.95 -6.70 -4.20
C GLU A 206 14.97 -6.84 -5.74
N ALA A 207 16.03 -6.39 -6.42
CA ALA A 207 16.08 -6.24 -7.88
C ALA A 207 15.71 -7.51 -8.66
N GLU A 208 16.17 -8.69 -8.23
CA GLU A 208 15.86 -9.97 -8.86
C GLU A 208 14.37 -10.30 -8.77
N ALA A 209 13.78 -10.13 -7.60
CA ALA A 209 12.35 -10.37 -7.38
C ALA A 209 11.47 -9.37 -8.15
N LEU A 210 11.93 -8.12 -8.26
CA LEU A 210 11.24 -7.04 -8.99
C LEU A 210 11.46 -7.09 -10.51
N GLY A 211 12.38 -7.94 -11.01
CA GLY A 211 12.70 -8.04 -12.43
C GLY A 211 13.42 -6.81 -13.02
N LEU A 212 14.34 -6.20 -12.25
CA LEU A 212 15.01 -4.93 -12.57
C LEU A 212 16.52 -5.08 -12.89
#